data_5bf377875512bbf7b0dd29a6828f7c2f
#
_entry.id   5bf377875512bbf7b0dd29a6828f7c2f
#
_cell.length_a   1.000
_cell.length_b   1.000
_cell.length_c   1.000
_cell.angle_alpha   90.00
_cell.angle_beta   90.00
_cell.angle_gamma   90.00
#
_symmetry.space_group_name_H-M   'P 1'
#
loop_
_entity.id
_entity.type
_entity.pdbx_description
1 polymer ?
#
loop_
_entity_poly.entity_id
_entity_poly.type
_entity_poly.pdbx_seq_one_letter_code
_entity_poly.pdbx_strand_id
1 'polypeptide(L)'
;DLGSSLSYQSFGEWLMDDSRASGDVGVVESSSGYYAVMLLNRYRDETATADIRHILIKAEVADADDPATEDVDESKVPTQEALDAAKAEAEDILAQWEAGDKTAESFGALAKEYSDDPGSNTNGGLYEQVAPGVMFEGFNDWIFADGRAIGDTGLVENPQDGQQGWHIIYLEGWDEPVWKLTGKNALTNEKLNTWLEGLTENMEATQGAGVKYLGE
;
A
#
# COMPACT_ATOMS: atom_id res chain seq x y z
N ASP A 1 -12.97 3.21 2.61
CA ASP A 1 -14.22 2.58 2.18
C ASP A 1 -14.70 1.56 3.22
N LEU A 2 -15.38 2.08 4.25
CA LEU A 2 -15.99 1.22 5.27
C LEU A 2 -17.04 0.27 4.68
N GLY A 3 -17.64 0.62 3.53
CA GLY A 3 -18.63 -0.21 2.85
C GLY A 3 -18.10 -1.58 2.47
N SER A 4 -16.91 -1.65 1.88
CA SER A 4 -16.30 -2.94 1.50
C SER A 4 -15.79 -3.72 2.72
N SER A 5 -15.21 -3.04 3.72
CA SER A 5 -14.74 -3.69 4.96
C SER A 5 -15.90 -4.19 5.81
N LEU A 6 -17.03 -3.45 5.86
CA LEU A 6 -18.19 -3.81 6.65
C LEU A 6 -19.11 -4.80 5.95
N SER A 7 -19.00 -4.99 4.62
CA SER A 7 -19.80 -5.98 3.89
C SER A 7 -19.55 -7.41 4.39
N TYR A 8 -18.37 -7.67 4.96
CA TYR A 8 -18.05 -8.94 5.61
C TYR A 8 -18.59 -9.05 7.05
N GLN A 9 -19.08 -7.95 7.62
CA GLN A 9 -19.70 -7.95 8.92
C GLN A 9 -21.21 -8.10 8.77
N SER A 10 -21.83 -8.90 9.61
CA SER A 10 -23.29 -9.14 9.58
C SER A 10 -24.14 -7.87 9.70
N PHE A 11 -23.59 -6.78 10.23
CA PHE A 11 -24.26 -5.47 10.32
C PHE A 11 -23.97 -4.53 9.15
N GLY A 12 -23.14 -4.94 8.17
CA GLY A 12 -22.78 -4.08 7.01
C GLY A 12 -23.98 -3.66 6.19
N GLU A 13 -24.86 -4.59 5.84
CA GLU A 13 -26.11 -4.30 5.11
C GLU A 13 -27.00 -3.32 5.88
N TRP A 14 -27.12 -3.50 7.19
CA TRP A 14 -27.89 -2.60 8.04
C TRP A 14 -27.34 -1.19 8.04
N LEU A 15 -26.00 -1.04 8.13
CA LEU A 15 -25.33 0.26 8.12
C LEU A 15 -25.39 0.96 6.76
N MET A 16 -25.44 0.19 5.66
CA MET A 16 -25.43 0.71 4.30
C MET A 16 -26.82 0.95 3.71
N ASP A 17 -27.88 0.59 4.44
CA ASP A 17 -29.26 0.85 4.04
C ASP A 17 -29.53 2.37 3.97
N ASP A 18 -29.83 2.87 2.77
CA ASP A 18 -30.02 4.30 2.49
C ASP A 18 -31.18 4.95 3.26
N SER A 19 -32.10 4.12 3.78
CA SER A 19 -33.21 4.61 4.62
C SER A 19 -32.78 5.02 6.03
N ARG A 20 -31.54 4.68 6.43
CA ARG A 20 -31.02 4.96 7.77
C ARG A 20 -30.41 6.33 7.89
N ALA A 21 -30.60 6.92 9.06
CA ALA A 21 -30.06 8.23 9.41
C ALA A 21 -29.15 8.14 10.66
N SER A 22 -28.34 9.19 10.84
CA SER A 22 -27.54 9.36 12.05
C SER A 22 -28.42 9.30 13.30
N GLY A 23 -28.03 8.50 14.29
CA GLY A 23 -28.79 8.24 15.50
C GLY A 23 -29.70 7.01 15.45
N ASP A 24 -29.91 6.40 14.27
CA ASP A 24 -30.66 5.15 14.17
C ASP A 24 -29.96 4.02 14.92
N VAL A 25 -30.76 3.22 15.62
CA VAL A 25 -30.29 2.07 16.36
C VAL A 25 -31.00 0.81 15.88
N GLY A 26 -30.32 -0.32 15.96
CA GLY A 26 -30.87 -1.61 15.57
C GLY A 26 -30.19 -2.78 16.27
N VAL A 27 -30.81 -3.93 16.14
CA VAL A 27 -30.24 -5.21 16.52
C VAL A 27 -30.09 -6.05 15.29
N VAL A 28 -28.87 -6.53 15.02
CA VAL A 28 -28.53 -7.35 13.86
C VAL A 28 -28.07 -8.72 14.33
N GLU A 29 -28.65 -9.76 13.76
CA GLU A 29 -28.27 -11.14 14.01
C GLU A 29 -27.02 -11.51 13.21
N SER A 30 -26.13 -12.30 13.84
CA SER A 30 -24.94 -12.88 13.21
C SER A 30 -24.79 -14.34 13.59
N SER A 31 -23.87 -15.03 12.95
CA SER A 31 -23.54 -16.42 13.29
C SER A 31 -23.00 -16.60 14.72
N SER A 32 -22.50 -15.54 15.35
CA SER A 32 -21.93 -15.54 16.70
C SER A 32 -22.85 -14.90 17.76
N GLY A 33 -24.05 -14.42 17.38
CA GLY A 33 -25.00 -13.78 18.29
C GLY A 33 -25.63 -12.52 17.73
N TYR A 34 -25.96 -11.55 18.58
CA TYR A 34 -26.62 -10.31 18.19
C TYR A 34 -25.73 -9.11 18.46
N TYR A 35 -25.70 -8.18 17.52
CA TYR A 35 -25.05 -6.89 17.65
C TYR A 35 -26.11 -5.81 17.88
N ALA A 36 -25.92 -5.00 18.92
CA ALA A 36 -26.62 -3.71 19.02
C ALA A 36 -25.78 -2.67 18.29
N VAL A 37 -26.33 -2.06 17.26
CA VAL A 37 -25.65 -1.12 16.39
C VAL A 37 -26.32 0.25 16.42
N MET A 38 -25.53 1.32 16.30
CA MET A 38 -26.00 2.69 16.15
C MET A 38 -25.25 3.32 14.98
N LEU A 39 -25.97 3.89 14.03
CA LEU A 39 -25.37 4.69 12.95
C LEU A 39 -25.02 6.08 13.50
N LEU A 40 -23.73 6.34 13.70
CA LEU A 40 -23.28 7.64 14.19
C LEU A 40 -23.20 8.66 13.03
N ASN A 41 -22.57 8.26 11.95
CA ASN A 41 -22.40 9.10 10.78
C ASN A 41 -22.12 8.27 9.54
N ARG A 42 -22.41 8.83 8.38
CA ARG A 42 -22.03 8.31 7.07
C ARG A 42 -21.48 9.46 6.26
N TYR A 43 -20.24 9.39 5.90
CA TYR A 43 -19.58 10.40 5.09
C TYR A 43 -18.69 9.75 4.04
N ARG A 44 -18.38 10.53 3.03
CA ARG A 44 -17.43 10.13 2.00
C ARG A 44 -16.07 10.67 2.40
N ASP A 45 -15.07 9.81 2.39
CA ASP A 45 -13.69 10.22 2.59
C ASP A 45 -13.16 10.83 1.28
N GLU A 46 -12.93 12.13 1.28
CA GLU A 46 -12.42 12.88 0.13
C GLU A 46 -10.88 13.03 0.18
N THR A 47 -10.21 12.30 1.08
CA THR A 47 -8.74 12.30 1.15
C THR A 47 -8.17 11.76 -0.14
N ALA A 48 -7.36 12.58 -0.81
CA ALA A 48 -6.67 12.20 -2.04
C ALA A 48 -5.66 11.07 -1.76
N THR A 49 -5.42 10.22 -2.75
CA THR A 49 -4.27 9.34 -2.76
C THR A 49 -3.04 10.10 -3.23
N ALA A 50 -1.87 9.60 -2.89
CA ALA A 50 -0.60 10.22 -3.22
C ALA A 50 0.18 9.39 -4.25
N ASP A 51 0.80 10.07 -5.21
CA ASP A 51 1.86 9.51 -6.03
C ASP A 51 3.21 9.92 -5.43
N ILE A 52 4.02 8.94 -5.10
CA ILE A 52 5.30 9.16 -4.45
C ILE A 52 6.42 8.40 -5.14
N ARG A 53 7.64 8.90 -4.99
CA ARG A 53 8.83 8.09 -5.20
C ARG A 53 9.56 7.88 -3.89
N HIS A 54 10.20 6.73 -3.76
CA HIS A 54 11.05 6.50 -2.60
C HIS A 54 12.34 5.77 -2.96
N ILE A 55 13.33 5.93 -2.09
CA ILE A 55 14.59 5.20 -2.11
C ILE A 55 14.71 4.55 -0.75
N LEU A 56 14.87 3.24 -0.69
CA LEU A 56 15.16 2.53 0.55
C LEU A 56 16.66 2.29 0.63
N ILE A 57 17.27 2.71 1.72
CA ILE A 57 18.64 2.35 2.10
C ILE A 57 18.55 1.44 3.31
N LYS A 58 18.86 0.16 3.13
CA LYS A 58 18.86 -0.82 4.21
C LYS A 58 20.08 -0.69 5.08
N ALA A 59 19.89 -0.81 6.39
CA ALA A 59 21.00 -0.97 7.30
C ALA A 59 21.60 -2.38 7.13
N GLU A 60 22.93 -2.44 7.06
CA GLU A 60 23.62 -3.72 6.96
C GLU A 60 23.41 -4.55 8.23
N VAL A 61 23.09 -5.81 8.05
CA VAL A 61 23.00 -6.79 9.14
C VAL A 61 24.31 -7.56 9.17
N ALA A 62 24.88 -7.76 10.34
CA ALA A 62 26.09 -8.57 10.48
C ALA A 62 25.84 -9.98 9.94
N ASP A 63 26.76 -10.49 9.13
CA ASP A 63 26.65 -11.82 8.54
C ASP A 63 26.45 -12.89 9.62
N ALA A 64 25.42 -13.71 9.45
CA ALA A 64 25.12 -14.84 10.35
C ALA A 64 26.21 -15.92 10.38
N ASP A 65 27.22 -15.82 9.54
CA ASP A 65 28.37 -16.72 9.43
C ASP A 65 29.59 -16.30 10.26
N ASP A 66 29.48 -15.27 11.10
CA ASP A 66 30.54 -14.97 12.05
C ASP A 66 30.53 -16.02 13.18
N PRO A 67 31.54 -16.93 13.23
CA PRO A 67 31.59 -18.00 14.24
C PRO A 67 31.79 -17.48 15.67
N ALA A 68 31.86 -16.17 15.86
CA ALA A 68 31.92 -15.54 17.19
C ALA A 68 30.54 -15.26 17.81
N THR A 69 29.43 -15.44 17.04
CA THR A 69 28.07 -15.28 17.53
C THR A 69 27.39 -16.63 17.70
N GLU A 70 27.60 -17.28 18.85
CA GLU A 70 27.00 -18.59 19.21
C GLU A 70 25.52 -18.53 19.63
N ASP A 71 24.81 -17.40 19.60
CA ASP A 71 23.39 -17.27 19.97
C ASP A 71 22.58 -16.48 18.93
N VAL A 72 21.91 -17.23 18.17
CA VAL A 72 20.62 -17.24 17.47
C VAL A 72 19.76 -15.97 17.55
N ASP A 73 19.34 -15.49 16.38
CA ASP A 73 18.25 -14.56 16.04
C ASP A 73 18.46 -13.06 16.30
N GLU A 74 19.35 -12.62 17.15
CA GLU A 74 19.75 -11.19 17.24
C GLU A 74 20.57 -10.75 16.00
N SER A 75 21.10 -11.70 15.22
CA SER A 75 21.91 -11.46 14.02
C SER A 75 21.14 -10.91 12.82
N LYS A 76 19.82 -10.80 12.93
CA LYS A 76 18.95 -10.26 11.86
C LYS A 76 18.51 -8.81 12.12
N VAL A 77 18.89 -8.23 13.23
CA VAL A 77 18.58 -6.86 13.58
C VAL A 77 19.83 -6.02 13.37
N PRO A 78 19.80 -4.98 12.55
CA PRO A 78 20.96 -4.12 12.35
C PRO A 78 21.35 -3.41 13.67
N THR A 79 22.63 -3.19 13.85
CA THR A 79 23.13 -2.41 14.97
C THR A 79 22.76 -0.93 14.80
N GLN A 80 22.79 -0.17 15.90
CA GLN A 80 22.57 1.28 15.82
C GLN A 80 23.59 1.96 14.90
N GLU A 81 24.84 1.49 14.89
CA GLU A 81 25.89 2.00 14.00
C GLU A 81 25.54 1.76 12.52
N ALA A 82 24.97 0.59 12.18
CA ALA A 82 24.52 0.30 10.82
C ALA A 82 23.30 1.15 10.42
N LEU A 83 22.36 1.38 11.34
CA LEU A 83 21.23 2.30 11.11
C LEU A 83 21.69 3.74 10.90
N ASP A 84 22.68 4.21 11.69
CA ASP A 84 23.26 5.54 11.55
C ASP A 84 24.04 5.69 10.23
N ALA A 85 24.72 4.62 9.78
CA ALA A 85 25.40 4.59 8.48
C ALA A 85 24.38 4.65 7.32
N ALA A 86 23.32 3.86 7.35
CA ALA A 86 22.26 3.90 6.35
C ALA A 86 21.56 5.28 6.31
N LYS A 87 21.39 5.92 7.47
CA LYS A 87 20.87 7.28 7.54
C LYS A 87 21.78 8.28 6.85
N ALA A 88 23.08 8.22 7.15
CA ALA A 88 24.06 9.12 6.54
C ALA A 88 24.10 8.96 5.01
N GLU A 89 24.04 7.74 4.52
CA GLU A 89 23.95 7.47 3.08
C GLU A 89 22.66 8.03 2.46
N ALA A 90 21.51 7.84 3.12
CA ALA A 90 20.25 8.42 2.67
C ALA A 90 20.29 9.96 2.66
N GLU A 91 20.91 10.60 3.65
CA GLU A 91 21.13 12.05 3.70
C GLU A 91 22.04 12.53 2.56
N ASP A 92 23.10 11.79 2.22
CA ASP A 92 24.00 12.12 1.12
C ASP A 92 23.31 12.00 -0.24
N ILE A 93 22.48 10.97 -0.44
CA ILE A 93 21.69 10.80 -1.67
C ILE A 93 20.66 11.93 -1.82
N LEU A 94 19.96 12.28 -0.73
CA LEU A 94 19.03 13.40 -0.74
C LEU A 94 19.75 14.72 -1.08
N ALA A 95 20.91 14.99 -0.46
CA ALA A 95 21.72 16.16 -0.74
C ALA A 95 22.20 16.21 -2.21
N GLN A 96 22.50 15.06 -2.79
CA GLN A 96 22.86 14.94 -4.22
C GLN A 96 21.69 15.35 -5.11
N TRP A 97 20.47 14.90 -4.82
CA TRP A 97 19.25 15.32 -5.55
C TRP A 97 18.99 16.82 -5.36
N GLU A 98 19.13 17.34 -4.13
CA GLU A 98 18.92 18.76 -3.82
C GLU A 98 19.93 19.69 -4.52
N ALA A 99 21.12 19.19 -4.79
CA ALA A 99 22.15 19.92 -5.53
C ALA A 99 21.93 19.86 -7.07
N GLY A 100 21.08 18.96 -7.54
CA GLY A 100 20.78 18.73 -8.95
C GLY A 100 19.51 19.42 -9.45
N ASP A 101 18.84 18.79 -10.41
CA ASP A 101 17.68 19.36 -11.12
C ASP A 101 16.38 19.36 -10.29
N LYS A 102 16.31 18.63 -9.20
CA LYS A 102 15.16 18.52 -8.27
C LYS A 102 13.85 18.14 -8.98
N THR A 103 13.94 17.22 -9.94
CA THR A 103 12.78 16.71 -10.67
C THR A 103 12.44 15.28 -10.24
N ALA A 104 11.22 14.83 -10.52
CA ALA A 104 10.81 13.45 -10.32
C ALA A 104 11.70 12.47 -11.12
N GLU A 105 12.10 12.85 -12.33
CA GLU A 105 12.98 12.06 -13.19
C GLU A 105 14.37 11.88 -12.55
N SER A 106 14.95 12.97 -12.02
CA SER A 106 16.27 12.91 -11.37
C SER A 106 16.21 12.10 -10.07
N PHE A 107 15.11 12.20 -9.31
CA PHE A 107 14.89 11.35 -8.15
C PHE A 107 14.74 9.87 -8.55
N GLY A 108 13.98 9.60 -9.60
CA GLY A 108 13.80 8.25 -10.15
C GLY A 108 15.11 7.64 -10.68
N ALA A 109 16.03 8.44 -11.16
CA ALA A 109 17.37 7.98 -11.55
C ALA A 109 18.18 7.51 -10.33
N LEU A 110 18.17 8.28 -9.24
CA LEU A 110 18.81 7.89 -7.98
C LEU A 110 18.15 6.65 -7.36
N ALA A 111 16.81 6.54 -7.45
CA ALA A 111 16.12 5.34 -6.97
C ALA A 111 16.55 4.07 -7.72
N LYS A 112 16.80 4.16 -9.03
CA LYS A 112 17.31 3.03 -9.82
C LYS A 112 18.75 2.65 -9.47
N GLU A 113 19.54 3.62 -9.03
CA GLU A 113 20.96 3.45 -8.74
C GLU A 113 21.18 2.96 -7.30
N TYR A 114 20.44 3.50 -6.34
CA TYR A 114 20.73 3.32 -4.92
C TYR A 114 19.68 2.55 -4.13
N SER A 115 18.43 2.40 -4.64
CA SER A 115 17.37 1.83 -3.82
C SER A 115 17.50 0.32 -3.64
N ASP A 116 17.46 -0.12 -2.39
CA ASP A 116 17.39 -1.51 -1.98
C ASP A 116 15.96 -2.10 -2.02
N ASP A 117 14.96 -1.31 -2.47
CA ASP A 117 13.60 -1.82 -2.64
C ASP A 117 13.44 -2.54 -3.99
N PRO A 118 13.35 -3.89 -4.02
CA PRO A 118 13.20 -4.62 -5.27
C PRO A 118 11.83 -4.43 -5.91
N GLY A 119 10.85 -3.89 -5.16
CA GLY A 119 9.48 -3.68 -5.64
C GLY A 119 9.34 -2.47 -6.54
N SER A 120 10.21 -1.46 -6.35
CA SER A 120 10.07 -0.17 -7.05
C SER A 120 11.36 0.37 -7.65
N ASN A 121 12.54 -0.14 -7.31
CA ASN A 121 13.80 0.42 -7.82
C ASN A 121 13.86 0.46 -9.36
N THR A 122 13.35 -0.56 -10.05
CA THR A 122 13.38 -0.64 -11.51
C THR A 122 12.49 0.38 -12.20
N ASN A 123 11.42 0.85 -11.54
CA ASN A 123 10.52 1.89 -12.05
C ASN A 123 10.85 3.29 -11.48
N GLY A 124 12.01 3.46 -10.83
CA GLY A 124 12.44 4.71 -10.25
C GLY A 124 11.78 5.05 -8.93
N GLY A 125 11.48 4.05 -8.12
CA GLY A 125 10.90 4.21 -6.79
C GLY A 125 9.44 4.63 -6.78
N LEU A 126 8.71 4.58 -7.91
CA LEU A 126 7.35 5.08 -8.05
C LEU A 126 6.32 4.14 -7.40
N TYR A 127 5.50 4.70 -6.54
CA TYR A 127 4.23 4.16 -6.06
C TYR A 127 3.11 5.13 -6.39
N GLU A 128 2.13 4.66 -7.16
CA GLU A 128 0.97 5.45 -7.56
C GLU A 128 -0.22 5.14 -6.67
N GLN A 129 -1.06 6.14 -6.45
CA GLN A 129 -2.35 6.00 -5.76
C GLN A 129 -2.23 5.40 -4.36
N VAL A 130 -1.19 5.80 -3.62
CA VAL A 130 -1.00 5.39 -2.23
C VAL A 130 -2.13 5.97 -1.39
N ALA A 131 -2.96 5.08 -0.83
CA ALA A 131 -4.07 5.48 0.03
C ALA A 131 -3.59 5.71 1.47
N PRO A 132 -4.28 6.58 2.25
CA PRO A 132 -4.01 6.70 3.68
C PRO A 132 -4.09 5.34 4.40
N GLY A 133 -3.09 5.06 5.23
CA GLY A 133 -3.03 3.84 6.04
C GLY A 133 -2.54 2.58 5.31
N VAL A 134 -2.11 2.68 4.06
CA VAL A 134 -1.53 1.55 3.30
C VAL A 134 -0.07 1.32 3.66
N MET A 135 0.68 2.38 3.87
CA MET A 135 2.08 2.32 4.28
C MET A 135 2.22 2.20 5.80
N PHE A 136 3.40 1.78 6.29
CA PHE A 136 3.67 1.80 7.72
C PHE A 136 3.56 3.23 8.29
N GLU A 137 3.34 3.33 9.60
CA GLU A 137 2.93 4.57 10.28
C GLU A 137 3.80 5.78 9.92
N GLY A 138 5.12 5.67 10.09
CA GLY A 138 6.02 6.80 9.82
C GLY A 138 6.00 7.29 8.37
N PHE A 139 5.88 6.35 7.42
CA PHE A 139 5.79 6.68 6.00
C PHE A 139 4.43 7.34 5.67
N ASN A 140 3.33 6.75 6.19
CA ASN A 140 2.00 7.29 6.06
C ASN A 140 1.89 8.71 6.64
N ASP A 141 2.38 8.91 7.84
CA ASP A 141 2.33 10.20 8.54
C ASP A 141 3.14 11.27 7.80
N TRP A 142 4.25 10.88 7.20
CA TRP A 142 5.02 11.82 6.39
C TRP A 142 4.24 12.25 5.15
N ILE A 143 3.63 11.31 4.40
CA ILE A 143 2.89 11.61 3.17
C ILE A 143 1.70 12.53 3.49
N PHE A 144 0.88 12.14 4.47
CA PHE A 144 -0.41 12.78 4.74
C PHE A 144 -0.35 13.87 5.82
N ALA A 145 0.85 14.36 6.15
CA ALA A 145 1.03 15.49 7.05
C ALA A 145 0.34 16.74 6.49
N ASP A 146 -0.30 17.52 7.38
CA ASP A 146 -0.92 18.79 7.00
C ASP A 146 0.10 19.75 6.35
N GLY A 147 -0.27 20.29 5.21
CA GLY A 147 0.54 21.25 4.47
C GLY A 147 1.62 20.64 3.59
N ARG A 148 1.65 19.32 3.44
CA ARG A 148 2.54 18.64 2.50
C ARG A 148 2.29 19.11 1.07
N ALA A 149 3.35 19.51 0.37
CA ALA A 149 3.31 20.04 -0.99
C ALA A 149 4.00 19.10 -1.99
N ILE A 150 3.52 19.11 -3.23
CA ILE A 150 4.19 18.41 -4.35
C ILE A 150 5.62 18.96 -4.47
N GLY A 151 6.58 18.05 -4.57
CA GLY A 151 8.00 18.36 -4.59
C GLY A 151 8.69 18.26 -3.22
N ASP A 152 7.93 18.11 -2.12
CA ASP A 152 8.51 17.88 -0.81
C ASP A 152 9.27 16.56 -0.76
N THR A 153 10.37 16.57 -0.02
CA THR A 153 11.19 15.39 0.29
C THR A 153 11.34 15.21 1.80
N GLY A 154 11.64 14.00 2.23
CA GLY A 154 11.94 13.73 3.63
C GLY A 154 12.57 12.37 3.85
N LEU A 155 13.08 12.19 5.07
CA LEU A 155 13.67 10.95 5.54
C LEU A 155 12.77 10.32 6.59
N VAL A 156 12.50 9.04 6.44
CA VAL A 156 11.69 8.25 7.37
C VAL A 156 12.40 6.95 7.68
N GLU A 157 12.55 6.65 8.96
CA GLU A 157 13.10 5.39 9.41
C GLU A 157 12.14 4.24 9.11
N ASN A 158 12.67 3.14 8.58
CA ASN A 158 11.91 1.91 8.34
C ASN A 158 12.18 0.92 9.50
N PRO A 159 11.19 0.66 10.37
CA PRO A 159 11.35 -0.26 11.48
C PRO A 159 11.02 -1.73 11.10
N GLN A 160 10.64 -2.00 9.85
CA GLN A 160 10.14 -3.31 9.45
C GLN A 160 11.24 -4.37 9.46
N ASP A 161 10.96 -5.50 10.10
CA ASP A 161 11.89 -6.62 10.21
C ASP A 161 12.42 -7.09 8.84
N GLY A 162 13.74 -7.22 8.75
CA GLY A 162 14.44 -7.61 7.53
C GLY A 162 14.54 -6.50 6.47
N GLN A 163 14.02 -5.29 6.77
CA GLN A 163 14.10 -4.13 5.90
C GLN A 163 14.43 -2.84 6.68
N GLN A 164 14.95 -2.98 7.91
CA GLN A 164 15.31 -1.83 8.71
C GLN A 164 16.33 -0.95 7.98
N GLY A 165 16.12 0.35 8.07
CA GLY A 165 16.93 1.34 7.36
C GLY A 165 16.20 2.66 7.23
N TRP A 166 16.44 3.37 6.13
CA TRP A 166 15.86 4.69 5.90
C TRP A 166 15.23 4.80 4.52
N HIS A 167 14.05 5.39 4.46
CA HIS A 167 13.43 5.82 3.21
C HIS A 167 13.71 7.29 2.97
N ILE A 168 14.14 7.63 1.76
CA ILE A 168 14.02 8.96 1.20
C ILE A 168 12.70 8.99 0.44
N ILE A 169 11.82 9.93 0.75
CA ILE A 169 10.49 10.05 0.11
C ILE A 169 10.44 11.35 -0.66
N TYR A 170 9.83 11.33 -1.82
CA TYR A 170 9.50 12.48 -2.67
C TYR A 170 8.02 12.43 -3.01
N LEU A 171 7.27 13.49 -2.72
CA LEU A 171 5.87 13.61 -3.12
C LEU A 171 5.80 14.10 -4.56
N GLU A 172 5.40 13.20 -5.48
CA GLU A 172 5.28 13.50 -6.91
C GLU A 172 3.94 14.14 -7.25
N GLY A 173 2.86 13.71 -6.59
CA GLY A 173 1.53 14.24 -6.88
C GLY A 173 0.45 13.79 -5.92
N TRP A 174 -0.75 14.35 -6.12
CA TRP A 174 -1.99 13.90 -5.50
C TRP A 174 -2.92 13.41 -6.59
N ASP A 175 -3.61 12.29 -6.33
CA ASP A 175 -4.55 11.69 -7.27
C ASP A 175 -5.97 11.61 -6.65
N GLU A 176 -6.86 10.93 -7.33
CA GLU A 176 -8.24 10.76 -6.96
C GLU A 176 -8.38 10.11 -5.56
N PRO A 177 -9.40 10.50 -4.78
CA PRO A 177 -9.63 9.88 -3.49
C PRO A 177 -10.00 8.39 -3.62
N VAL A 178 -9.67 7.62 -2.58
CA VAL A 178 -9.83 6.14 -2.52
C VAL A 178 -11.22 5.69 -2.96
N TRP A 179 -12.28 6.39 -2.53
CA TRP A 179 -13.65 6.01 -2.88
C TRP A 179 -13.91 6.06 -4.38
N LYS A 180 -13.31 7.01 -5.11
CA LYS A 180 -13.46 7.11 -6.56
C LYS A 180 -12.70 5.99 -7.26
N LEU A 181 -11.47 5.69 -6.80
CA LEU A 181 -10.67 4.60 -7.34
C LEU A 181 -11.38 3.26 -7.14
N THR A 182 -11.86 3.01 -5.94
CA THR A 182 -12.62 1.79 -5.60
C THR A 182 -13.89 1.68 -6.45
N GLY A 183 -14.66 2.77 -6.56
CA GLY A 183 -15.86 2.82 -7.39
C GLY A 183 -15.57 2.58 -8.87
N LYS A 184 -14.53 3.21 -9.41
CA LYS A 184 -14.08 3.00 -10.79
C LYS A 184 -13.67 1.56 -11.04
N ASN A 185 -12.92 0.95 -10.13
CA ASN A 185 -12.49 -0.44 -10.24
C ASN A 185 -13.69 -1.40 -10.16
N ALA A 186 -14.63 -1.18 -9.24
CA ALA A 186 -15.85 -1.97 -9.11
C ALA A 186 -16.68 -1.93 -10.40
N LEU A 187 -16.95 -0.74 -10.96
CA LEU A 187 -17.67 -0.56 -12.22
C LEU A 187 -16.94 -1.19 -13.42
N THR A 188 -15.61 -1.12 -13.42
CA THR A 188 -14.81 -1.74 -14.50
C THR A 188 -14.92 -3.25 -14.44
N ASN A 189 -14.81 -3.84 -13.23
CA ASN A 189 -14.94 -5.28 -13.03
C ASN A 189 -16.36 -5.77 -13.36
N GLU A 190 -17.40 -5.04 -12.95
CA GLU A 190 -18.79 -5.35 -13.31
C GLU A 190 -19.00 -5.39 -14.82
N LYS A 191 -18.52 -4.36 -15.53
CA LYS A 191 -18.61 -4.29 -17.00
C LYS A 191 -17.81 -5.41 -17.67
N LEU A 192 -16.62 -5.73 -17.16
CA LEU A 192 -15.79 -6.81 -17.66
C LEU A 192 -16.49 -8.15 -17.48
N ASN A 193 -17.04 -8.42 -16.29
CA ASN A 193 -17.76 -9.66 -16.01
C ASN A 193 -19.01 -9.79 -16.92
N THR A 194 -19.80 -8.73 -17.04
CA THR A 194 -20.98 -8.72 -17.95
C THR A 194 -20.56 -8.98 -19.39
N TRP A 195 -19.45 -8.40 -19.84
CA TRP A 195 -18.93 -8.64 -21.18
C TRP A 195 -18.47 -10.10 -21.37
N LEU A 196 -17.73 -10.66 -20.40
CA LEU A 196 -17.30 -12.07 -20.41
C LEU A 196 -18.48 -13.03 -20.41
N GLU A 197 -19.48 -12.79 -19.57
CA GLU A 197 -20.73 -13.57 -19.54
C GLU A 197 -21.42 -13.54 -20.92
N GLY A 198 -21.54 -12.37 -21.52
CA GLY A 198 -22.11 -12.22 -22.88
C GLY A 198 -21.32 -12.96 -23.97
N LEU A 199 -19.98 -13.10 -23.81
CA LEU A 199 -19.17 -13.89 -24.74
C LEU A 199 -19.45 -15.40 -24.62
N THR A 200 -19.72 -15.86 -23.40
CA THR A 200 -19.88 -17.29 -23.10
C THR A 200 -21.32 -17.77 -23.16
N GLU A 201 -22.29 -16.86 -23.15
CA GLU A 201 -23.75 -17.17 -23.11
C GLU A 201 -24.20 -18.13 -24.19
N ASN A 202 -23.53 -18.14 -25.36
CA ASN A 202 -23.85 -19.00 -26.50
C ASN A 202 -22.73 -20.00 -26.85
N MET A 203 -21.76 -20.19 -25.94
CA MET A 203 -20.68 -21.15 -26.14
C MET A 203 -21.03 -22.51 -25.54
N GLU A 204 -21.18 -23.52 -26.39
CA GLU A 204 -21.18 -24.91 -25.94
C GLU A 204 -19.75 -25.41 -25.76
N ALA A 205 -19.43 -25.88 -24.55
CA ALA A 205 -18.13 -26.50 -24.28
C ALA A 205 -18.06 -27.84 -25.03
N THR A 206 -17.24 -27.93 -26.06
CA THR A 206 -16.95 -29.17 -26.74
C THR A 206 -15.71 -29.83 -26.17
N GLN A 207 -15.80 -31.12 -25.85
CA GLN A 207 -14.62 -31.89 -25.41
C GLN A 207 -13.63 -32.00 -26.56
N GLY A 208 -12.46 -31.38 -26.39
CA GLY A 208 -11.35 -31.52 -27.32
C GLY A 208 -10.69 -32.91 -27.24
N ALA A 209 -9.99 -33.28 -28.29
CA ALA A 209 -9.30 -34.58 -28.39
C ALA A 209 -8.29 -34.88 -27.25
N GLY A 210 -7.89 -33.85 -26.49
CA GLY A 210 -6.96 -33.97 -25.34
C GLY A 210 -7.61 -34.49 -24.05
N VAL A 211 -8.95 -34.47 -23.93
CA VAL A 211 -9.65 -34.91 -22.70
C VAL A 211 -9.36 -36.37 -22.33
N LYS A 212 -9.10 -37.22 -23.31
CA LYS A 212 -8.72 -38.64 -23.10
C LYS A 212 -7.41 -38.85 -22.35
N TYR A 213 -6.60 -37.80 -22.19
CA TYR A 213 -5.32 -37.84 -21.45
C TYR A 213 -5.43 -37.27 -20.03
N LEU A 214 -6.60 -36.71 -19.65
CA LEU A 214 -6.90 -36.32 -18.28
C LEU A 214 -7.46 -37.59 -17.63
N GLY A 215 -6.61 -38.37 -16.94
CA GLY A 215 -7.03 -39.59 -16.26
C GLY A 215 -8.23 -39.37 -15.33
N GLU A 216 -8.99 -40.45 -15.07
CA GLU A 216 -10.07 -40.50 -14.07
C GLU A 216 -9.56 -40.23 -12.65
#